data_63a198b4644248806fbef92aa834ddd6
#
_entry.id   63a198b4644248806fbef92aa834ddd6
#
_cell.length_a   1.000
_cell.length_b   1.000
_cell.length_c   1.000
_cell.angle_alpha   90.00
_cell.angle_beta   90.00
_cell.angle_gamma   90.00
#
_symmetry.space_group_name_H-M   'P 1'
#
loop_
_entity.id
_entity.type
_entity.pdbx_description
1 polymer ?
#
loop_
_entity_poly.entity_id
_entity_poly.type
_entity_poly.pdbx_seq_one_letter_code
_entity_poly.pdbx_strand_id
1 'polypeptide(L)'
;MALPSRSLLGLAAACAASVLCVSGPARAQGSEITPSDYLASLRSMADSLPPRRVGTASTVGLPSGFTLPRGTGFAALALSDRRERTGSDELDGSGALGLGFGDAEETVGVDVILGFSSVGKGEGNEIDWDDFGDSGSASIKFARRIPAPFEGEVASVAVGVDRAGRWGDMEEADPSYYAAGTTTFSLPVNDDILLPGLMTLGYATEIGTSEDEDGLFFGLGLGVSDHLSLGASWYGDEVIAGVTSTFEVSDRLDLQLGLSYGDVGQRNSDGRWMLSIAVVRADIF
;
A
#
# COMPACT_ATOMS: atom_id res chain seq x y z
N MET A 1 29.74 -5.05 22.65
CA MET A 1 29.84 -3.58 22.78
C MET A 1 28.55 -3.03 22.18
N ALA A 2 27.54 -2.76 23.03
CA ALA A 2 26.18 -2.46 22.61
C ALA A 2 26.06 -0.98 22.21
N LEU A 3 25.59 -0.70 21.02
CA LEU A 3 25.24 0.65 20.55
C LEU A 3 23.88 1.04 21.14
N PRO A 4 23.69 2.29 21.58
CA PRO A 4 22.48 2.68 22.29
C PRO A 4 21.29 2.85 21.33
N SER A 5 20.21 2.15 21.62
CA SER A 5 18.91 2.11 20.92
C SER A 5 18.13 3.46 20.90
N ARG A 6 18.74 4.56 21.33
CA ARG A 6 18.06 5.87 21.42
C ARG A 6 18.11 6.74 20.16
N SER A 7 18.95 6.42 19.17
CA SER A 7 19.11 7.23 17.95
C SER A 7 18.10 6.94 16.85
N LEU A 8 17.49 5.75 16.82
CA LEU A 8 16.55 5.36 15.78
C LEU A 8 15.13 5.93 15.98
N LEU A 9 14.70 6.07 17.25
CA LEU A 9 13.41 6.73 17.54
C LEU A 9 13.43 8.24 17.22
N GLY A 10 14.61 8.85 17.32
CA GLY A 10 14.79 10.26 16.95
C GLY A 10 14.70 10.53 15.46
N LEU A 11 15.10 9.56 14.62
CA LEU A 11 15.06 9.70 13.17
C LEU A 11 13.63 9.50 12.62
N ALA A 12 12.89 8.53 13.16
CA ALA A 12 11.48 8.31 12.78
C ALA A 12 10.59 9.50 13.19
N ALA A 13 10.82 10.05 14.39
CA ALA A 13 10.12 11.26 14.84
C ALA A 13 10.51 12.51 14.03
N ALA A 14 11.76 12.61 13.57
CA ALA A 14 12.21 13.72 12.74
C ALA A 14 11.63 13.64 11.32
N CYS A 15 11.47 12.45 10.74
CA CYS A 15 10.81 12.29 9.46
C CYS A 15 9.30 12.62 9.54
N ALA A 16 8.61 12.19 10.58
CA ALA A 16 7.20 12.53 10.81
C ALA A 16 7.00 14.05 11.07
N ALA A 17 7.92 14.67 11.81
CA ALA A 17 7.85 16.11 12.08
C ALA A 17 8.21 16.98 10.87
N SER A 18 9.03 16.46 9.93
CA SER A 18 9.39 17.21 8.71
C SER A 18 8.26 17.26 7.69
N VAL A 19 7.36 16.28 7.68
CA VAL A 19 6.18 16.24 6.79
C VAL A 19 5.11 17.27 7.23
N LEU A 20 5.01 17.55 8.54
CA LEU A 20 4.05 18.53 9.06
C LEU A 20 4.43 20.00 8.80
N CYS A 21 5.66 20.28 8.31
CA CYS A 21 6.15 21.65 8.11
C CYS A 21 6.15 22.14 6.67
N VAL A 22 5.68 21.37 5.68
CA VAL A 22 5.65 21.74 4.25
C VAL A 22 4.24 21.97 3.74
N SER A 23 3.34 22.48 4.57
CA SER A 23 2.04 22.97 4.10
C SER A 23 2.18 24.39 3.55
N GLY A 24 2.56 24.51 2.27
CA GLY A 24 2.32 25.73 1.50
C GLY A 24 0.90 25.69 0.94
N PRO A 25 0.25 26.84 0.71
CA PRO A 25 -1.12 26.85 0.21
C PRO A 25 -1.15 26.36 -1.25
N ALA A 26 -1.48 25.10 -1.46
CA ALA A 26 -1.80 24.56 -2.76
C ALA A 26 -3.30 24.75 -3.02
N ARG A 27 -3.62 25.39 -4.14
CA ARG A 27 -5.01 25.53 -4.61
C ARG A 27 -5.38 24.27 -5.36
N ALA A 28 -6.30 23.52 -4.82
CA ALA A 28 -6.79 22.27 -5.39
C ALA A 28 -8.07 22.48 -6.20
N GLN A 29 -8.14 21.85 -7.35
CA GLN A 29 -9.40 21.54 -8.04
C GLN A 29 -9.56 20.02 -8.05
N GLY A 30 -10.54 19.56 -7.30
CA GLY A 30 -10.86 18.31 -6.83
C GLY A 30 -10.90 17.09 -7.71
N SER A 31 -10.34 16.03 -7.30
CA SER A 31 -10.98 14.72 -7.28
C SER A 31 -10.96 14.23 -5.84
N GLU A 32 -12.03 13.62 -5.39
CA GLU A 32 -12.08 13.00 -4.07
C GLU A 32 -10.98 11.94 -4.02
N ILE A 33 -10.21 11.92 -2.94
CA ILE A 33 -9.36 10.79 -2.62
C ILE A 33 -10.31 9.65 -2.37
N THR A 34 -10.28 8.68 -3.26
CA THR A 34 -11.20 7.57 -3.13
C THR A 34 -10.69 6.60 -2.06
N PRO A 35 -11.60 5.91 -1.36
CA PRO A 35 -11.22 4.83 -0.46
C PRO A 35 -10.34 3.76 -1.12
N SER A 36 -10.41 3.60 -2.44
CA SER A 36 -9.53 2.73 -3.21
C SER A 36 -8.06 3.16 -3.20
N ASP A 37 -7.77 4.45 -3.19
CA ASP A 37 -6.38 4.95 -3.10
C ASP A 37 -5.75 4.55 -1.77
N TYR A 38 -6.51 4.61 -0.69
CA TYR A 38 -6.06 4.16 0.62
C TYR A 38 -5.91 2.64 0.67
N LEU A 39 -6.88 1.92 0.15
CA LEU A 39 -6.81 0.46 0.07
C LEU A 39 -5.66 -0.01 -0.83
N ALA A 40 -5.39 0.69 -1.93
CA ALA A 40 -4.23 0.43 -2.77
C ALA A 40 -2.91 0.67 -2.01
N SER A 41 -2.81 1.76 -1.24
CA SER A 41 -1.64 2.02 -0.39
C SER A 41 -1.46 0.95 0.70
N LEU A 42 -2.54 0.57 1.38
CA LEU A 42 -2.51 -0.46 2.43
C LEU A 42 -2.22 -1.85 1.86
N ARG A 43 -2.71 -2.15 0.66
CA ARG A 43 -2.38 -3.40 -0.05
C ARG A 43 -0.93 -3.48 -0.42
N SER A 44 -0.36 -2.41 -0.96
CA SER A 44 1.05 -2.39 -1.30
C SER A 44 1.93 -2.70 -0.08
N MET A 45 1.50 -2.27 1.12
CA MET A 45 2.17 -2.61 2.36
C MET A 45 2.01 -4.09 2.74
N ALA A 46 0.81 -4.64 2.64
CA ALA A 46 0.55 -6.05 2.92
C ALA A 46 1.23 -6.98 1.91
N ASP A 47 1.22 -6.59 0.64
CA ASP A 47 1.80 -7.36 -0.46
C ASP A 47 3.34 -7.26 -0.51
N SER A 48 3.96 -6.35 0.25
CA SER A 48 5.42 -6.21 0.32
C SER A 48 6.11 -7.24 1.20
N LEU A 49 5.38 -8.21 1.75
CA LEU A 49 5.95 -9.29 2.55
C LEU A 49 6.35 -10.48 1.67
N PRO A 50 7.59 -10.55 1.18
CA PRO A 50 8.10 -11.79 0.62
C PRO A 50 8.43 -12.77 1.74
N PRO A 51 8.35 -14.08 1.48
CA PRO A 51 8.88 -15.06 2.42
C PRO A 51 10.37 -14.78 2.64
N ARG A 52 10.72 -14.34 3.83
CA ARG A 52 12.05 -14.13 4.42
C ARG A 52 13.22 -14.08 3.42
N ARG A 53 13.49 -12.94 2.81
CA ARG A 53 14.81 -12.61 2.26
C ARG A 53 15.17 -11.18 2.65
N VAL A 54 16.44 -11.00 2.95
CA VAL A 54 17.09 -9.74 3.32
C VAL A 54 16.77 -8.66 2.28
N GLY A 55 16.14 -7.57 2.73
CA GLY A 55 15.74 -6.45 1.88
C GLY A 55 14.34 -6.64 1.26
N THR A 56 13.38 -5.86 1.69
CA THR A 56 12.03 -5.83 1.14
C THR A 56 11.96 -4.85 -0.02
N ALA A 57 11.54 -5.31 -1.21
CA ALA A 57 11.13 -4.42 -2.28
C ALA A 57 9.61 -4.29 -2.24
N SER A 58 9.09 -3.08 -2.38
CA SER A 58 7.65 -2.79 -2.37
C SER A 58 7.26 -1.94 -3.57
N THR A 59 6.19 -2.33 -4.26
CA THR A 59 5.49 -1.44 -5.18
C THR A 59 4.48 -0.62 -4.39
N VAL A 60 4.39 0.68 -4.65
CA VAL A 60 3.54 1.60 -3.90
C VAL A 60 2.16 1.69 -4.57
N GLY A 61 1.08 1.54 -3.79
CA GLY A 61 -0.28 1.84 -4.25
C GLY A 61 -0.90 0.89 -5.27
N LEU A 62 -0.37 -0.33 -5.45
CA LEU A 62 -0.87 -1.29 -6.45
C LEU A 62 -1.31 -2.61 -5.84
N PRO A 63 -2.33 -3.28 -6.42
CA PRO A 63 -2.56 -4.69 -6.18
C PRO A 63 -1.38 -5.52 -6.68
N SER A 64 -0.93 -6.50 -5.89
CA SER A 64 0.17 -7.39 -6.27
C SER A 64 -0.33 -8.79 -6.62
N GLY A 65 0.50 -9.53 -7.36
CA GLY A 65 0.28 -10.95 -7.66
C GLY A 65 0.51 -11.88 -6.47
N PHE A 66 1.05 -11.40 -5.35
CA PHE A 66 1.28 -12.20 -4.15
C PHE A 66 0.10 -12.13 -3.18
N THR A 67 -0.07 -13.16 -2.36
CA THR A 67 -0.95 -13.19 -1.19
C THR A 67 -0.15 -13.28 0.08
N LEU A 68 -0.77 -12.89 1.18
CA LEU A 68 -0.25 -13.17 2.52
C LEU A 68 -0.07 -14.69 2.71
N PRO A 69 0.98 -15.13 3.40
CA PRO A 69 1.09 -16.51 3.81
C PRO A 69 -0.11 -16.93 4.66
N ARG A 70 -0.44 -18.23 4.61
CA ARG A 70 -1.49 -18.79 5.47
C ARG A 70 -1.25 -18.45 6.95
N GLY A 71 -2.30 -17.97 7.62
CA GLY A 71 -2.21 -17.60 9.04
C GLY A 71 -1.52 -16.27 9.30
N THR A 72 -1.18 -15.52 8.27
CA THR A 72 -0.67 -14.15 8.40
C THR A 72 -1.83 -13.17 8.30
N GLY A 73 -1.80 -12.15 9.14
CA GLY A 73 -2.76 -11.05 9.06
C GLY A 73 -2.07 -9.72 9.26
N PHE A 74 -2.76 -8.65 8.89
CA PHE A 74 -2.29 -7.30 9.12
C PHE A 74 -3.41 -6.39 9.62
N ALA A 75 -2.99 -5.32 10.30
CA ALA A 75 -3.79 -4.14 10.58
C ALA A 75 -3.01 -2.92 10.10
N ALA A 76 -3.67 -2.03 9.38
CA ALA A 76 -3.04 -0.87 8.80
C ALA A 76 -3.90 0.38 8.91
N LEU A 77 -3.23 1.53 8.99
CA LEU A 77 -3.84 2.86 8.93
C LEU A 77 -3.09 3.68 7.88
N ALA A 78 -3.81 4.50 7.14
CA ALA A 78 -3.25 5.45 6.21
C ALA A 78 -3.89 6.82 6.43
N LEU A 79 -3.08 7.87 6.27
CA LEU A 79 -3.48 9.27 6.32
C LEU A 79 -3.03 9.93 5.04
N SER A 80 -3.86 10.80 4.49
CA SER A 80 -3.53 11.60 3.31
C SER A 80 -3.89 13.06 3.57
N ASP A 81 -3.10 13.96 2.99
CA ASP A 81 -3.53 15.35 2.85
C ASP A 81 -4.65 15.37 1.81
N ARG A 82 -5.83 15.81 2.21
CA ARG A 82 -6.99 15.87 1.32
C ARG A 82 -6.75 16.88 0.22
N ARG A 83 -7.06 16.50 -1.01
CA ARG A 83 -7.15 17.45 -2.12
C ARG A 83 -8.31 18.42 -1.83
N GLU A 84 -7.99 19.70 -1.83
CA GLU A 84 -8.93 20.74 -1.52
C GLU A 84 -10.05 20.81 -2.58
N ARG A 85 -11.26 20.43 -2.25
CA ARG A 85 -12.44 20.72 -3.07
C ARG A 85 -13.14 22.00 -2.61
N THR A 86 -12.87 22.47 -1.39
CA THR A 86 -13.62 23.57 -0.76
C THR A 86 -12.79 24.53 0.08
N GLY A 87 -11.44 24.46 0.04
CA GLY A 87 -10.60 25.42 0.78
C GLY A 87 -10.36 25.08 2.24
N SER A 88 -10.55 23.82 2.67
CA SER A 88 -10.21 23.35 4.01
C SER A 88 -9.07 22.32 3.95
N ASP A 89 -7.98 22.59 4.71
CA ASP A 89 -6.86 21.66 4.94
C ASP A 89 -7.32 20.53 5.90
N GLU A 90 -8.14 19.60 5.44
CA GLU A 90 -8.57 18.46 6.23
C GLU A 90 -7.73 17.23 5.89
N LEU A 91 -7.21 16.56 6.92
CA LEU A 91 -6.60 15.25 6.79
C LEU A 91 -7.69 14.19 6.62
N ASP A 92 -7.52 13.29 5.68
CA ASP A 92 -8.38 12.13 5.51
C ASP A 92 -7.62 10.85 5.88
N GLY A 93 -8.33 9.86 6.42
CA GLY A 93 -7.73 8.63 6.89
C GLY A 93 -8.56 7.40 6.58
N SER A 94 -7.89 6.26 6.51
CA SER A 94 -8.53 4.97 6.33
C SER A 94 -7.81 3.88 7.12
N GLY A 95 -8.50 2.78 7.35
CA GLY A 95 -7.95 1.61 8.01
C GLY A 95 -8.19 0.34 7.19
N ALA A 96 -7.39 -0.69 7.41
CA ALA A 96 -7.63 -2.00 6.85
C ALA A 96 -7.20 -3.12 7.79
N LEU A 97 -7.94 -4.23 7.71
CA LEU A 97 -7.60 -5.50 8.33
C LEU A 97 -7.56 -6.56 7.25
N GLY A 98 -6.55 -7.42 7.26
CA GLY A 98 -6.42 -8.48 6.27
C GLY A 98 -5.97 -9.80 6.88
N LEU A 99 -6.37 -10.90 6.24
CA LEU A 99 -6.00 -12.26 6.62
C LEU A 99 -5.68 -13.09 5.38
N GLY A 100 -4.58 -13.85 5.45
CA GLY A 100 -4.14 -14.80 4.44
C GLY A 100 -4.55 -16.23 4.75
N PHE A 101 -5.03 -16.92 3.72
CA PHE A 101 -5.45 -18.30 3.74
C PHE A 101 -4.85 -19.09 2.57
N GLY A 102 -4.88 -20.40 2.66
CA GLY A 102 -4.39 -21.29 1.59
C GLY A 102 -2.87 -21.24 1.43
N ASP A 103 -2.39 -21.73 0.31
CA ASP A 103 -0.98 -21.78 -0.05
C ASP A 103 -0.82 -21.52 -1.55
N ALA A 104 -0.24 -20.39 -1.89
CA ALA A 104 -0.03 -19.97 -3.28
C ALA A 104 1.04 -20.80 -4.01
N GLU A 105 1.95 -21.46 -3.29
CA GLU A 105 2.98 -22.34 -3.86
C GLU A 105 2.40 -23.69 -4.28
N GLU A 106 1.65 -24.33 -3.38
CA GLU A 106 1.11 -25.66 -3.63
C GLU A 106 -0.19 -25.60 -4.40
N THR A 107 -1.07 -24.66 -4.05
CA THR A 107 -2.43 -24.57 -4.60
C THR A 107 -2.82 -23.15 -4.95
N VAL A 108 -3.60 -22.51 -4.11
CA VAL A 108 -4.09 -21.12 -4.24
C VAL A 108 -4.01 -20.45 -2.89
N GLY A 109 -3.32 -19.32 -2.83
CA GLY A 109 -3.38 -18.39 -1.71
C GLY A 109 -4.64 -17.51 -1.83
N VAL A 110 -5.19 -17.11 -0.70
CA VAL A 110 -6.39 -16.27 -0.64
C VAL A 110 -6.18 -15.17 0.40
N ASP A 111 -6.43 -13.92 0.03
CA ASP A 111 -6.51 -12.81 0.97
C ASP A 111 -7.95 -12.35 1.10
N VAL A 112 -8.36 -12.08 2.32
CA VAL A 112 -9.60 -11.38 2.64
C VAL A 112 -9.23 -10.10 3.37
N ILE A 113 -9.72 -8.97 2.88
CA ILE A 113 -9.38 -7.64 3.41
C ILE A 113 -10.67 -6.89 3.70
N LEU A 114 -10.75 -6.29 4.89
CA LEU A 114 -11.77 -5.32 5.28
C LEU A 114 -11.12 -3.94 5.30
N GLY A 115 -11.66 -3.03 4.52
CA GLY A 115 -11.26 -1.64 4.48
C GLY A 115 -12.31 -0.75 5.17
N PHE A 116 -11.85 0.24 5.88
CA PHE A 116 -12.67 1.24 6.58
C PHE A 116 -12.27 2.60 6.04
N SER A 117 -13.23 3.35 5.53
CA SER A 117 -13.04 4.70 4.99
C SER A 117 -13.53 5.76 6.00
N SER A 118 -13.10 6.99 5.79
CA SER A 118 -13.48 8.14 6.60
C SER A 118 -13.02 8.08 8.06
N VAL A 119 -11.86 7.53 8.32
CA VAL A 119 -11.17 7.64 9.59
C VAL A 119 -10.61 9.05 9.70
N GLY A 120 -11.36 9.97 10.27
CA GLY A 120 -10.88 11.32 10.51
C GLY A 120 -11.62 12.43 9.78
N LYS A 121 -12.88 12.21 9.39
CA LYS A 121 -13.77 13.25 8.87
C LYS A 121 -14.31 14.10 10.03
N GLY A 122 -13.56 15.11 10.47
CA GLY A 122 -13.98 16.09 11.47
C GLY A 122 -14.05 17.50 10.90
N GLU A 123 -14.85 18.39 11.46
CA GLU A 123 -14.76 19.82 11.17
C GLU A 123 -13.47 20.38 11.77
N GLY A 124 -12.55 20.83 10.91
CA GLY A 124 -11.23 21.34 11.32
C GLY A 124 -10.18 20.23 11.47
N ASN A 125 -9.05 20.53 12.12
CA ASN A 125 -7.92 19.59 12.31
C ASN A 125 -8.16 18.52 13.40
N GLU A 126 -9.41 18.25 13.78
CA GLU A 126 -9.73 17.23 14.76
C GLU A 126 -10.14 15.93 14.06
N ILE A 127 -9.51 14.82 14.45
CA ILE A 127 -9.90 13.48 13.99
C ILE A 127 -11.18 13.08 14.71
N ASP A 128 -12.27 12.92 13.97
CA ASP A 128 -13.52 12.38 14.52
C ASP A 128 -13.48 10.85 14.43
N TRP A 129 -13.45 10.21 15.59
CA TRP A 129 -13.45 8.76 15.71
C TRP A 129 -14.84 8.15 15.81
N ASP A 130 -15.88 8.97 15.96
CA ASP A 130 -17.24 8.50 16.17
C ASP A 130 -17.79 7.85 14.89
N ASP A 131 -17.34 8.28 13.71
CA ASP A 131 -17.74 7.73 12.41
C ASP A 131 -16.82 6.59 11.91
N PHE A 132 -15.86 6.15 12.73
CA PHE A 132 -14.94 5.08 12.32
C PHE A 132 -15.66 3.75 12.10
N GLY A 133 -15.64 3.26 10.86
CA GLY A 133 -16.25 1.99 10.49
C GLY A 133 -17.68 2.07 9.96
N ASP A 134 -18.29 3.26 9.95
CA ASP A 134 -19.62 3.48 9.37
C ASP A 134 -19.60 3.24 7.85
N SER A 135 -18.47 3.48 7.21
CA SER A 135 -18.26 3.22 5.79
C SER A 135 -17.07 2.30 5.56
N GLY A 136 -17.21 1.37 4.61
CA GLY A 136 -16.11 0.49 4.28
C GLY A 136 -16.43 -0.55 3.23
N SER A 137 -15.45 -1.43 2.99
CA SER A 137 -15.56 -2.48 1.99
C SER A 137 -14.87 -3.77 2.40
N ALA A 138 -15.31 -4.87 1.78
CA ALA A 138 -14.66 -6.17 1.84
C ALA A 138 -14.12 -6.53 0.45
N SER A 139 -12.89 -7.03 0.41
CA SER A 139 -12.19 -7.41 -0.81
C SER A 139 -11.66 -8.83 -0.69
N ILE A 140 -11.54 -9.52 -1.81
CA ILE A 140 -10.98 -10.87 -1.89
C ILE A 140 -10.00 -10.98 -3.05
N LYS A 141 -8.87 -11.65 -2.82
CA LYS A 141 -7.84 -11.93 -3.82
C LYS A 141 -7.49 -13.41 -3.80
N PHE A 142 -7.28 -13.97 -4.97
CA PHE A 142 -6.78 -15.33 -5.17
C PHE A 142 -5.47 -15.23 -5.94
N ALA A 143 -4.43 -15.92 -5.48
CA ALA A 143 -3.13 -15.92 -6.15
C ALA A 143 -2.51 -17.30 -6.23
N ARG A 144 -1.65 -17.49 -7.22
CA ARG A 144 -0.88 -18.71 -7.41
C ARG A 144 0.53 -18.39 -7.89
N ARG A 145 1.51 -19.09 -7.33
CA ARG A 145 2.88 -19.09 -7.82
C ARG A 145 2.97 -19.66 -9.23
N ILE A 146 3.76 -19.01 -10.05
CA ILE A 146 4.11 -19.45 -11.40
C ILE A 146 5.63 -19.50 -11.56
N PRO A 147 6.16 -20.19 -12.58
CA PRO A 147 7.58 -20.11 -12.89
C PRO A 147 8.02 -18.65 -13.08
N ALA A 148 9.05 -18.23 -12.37
CA ALA A 148 9.57 -16.87 -12.51
C ALA A 148 10.31 -16.71 -13.85
N PRO A 149 10.26 -15.52 -14.47
CA PRO A 149 11.02 -15.23 -15.69
C PRO A 149 12.53 -15.11 -15.44
N PHE A 150 12.96 -14.95 -14.20
CA PHE A 150 14.35 -14.81 -13.80
C PHE A 150 14.76 -15.98 -12.91
N GLU A 151 15.96 -16.51 -13.11
CA GLU A 151 16.49 -17.64 -12.35
C GLU A 151 16.68 -17.26 -10.86
N GLY A 152 16.21 -18.14 -9.98
CA GLY A 152 16.30 -17.93 -8.53
C GLY A 152 15.29 -16.94 -7.95
N GLU A 153 14.42 -16.37 -8.78
CA GLU A 153 13.39 -15.42 -8.39
C GLU A 153 12.01 -16.07 -8.27
N VAL A 154 11.05 -15.28 -7.80
CA VAL A 154 9.70 -15.73 -7.52
C VAL A 154 8.71 -14.93 -8.35
N ALA A 155 7.70 -15.60 -8.92
CA ALA A 155 6.61 -14.95 -9.62
C ALA A 155 5.26 -15.51 -9.16
N SER A 156 4.24 -14.67 -9.21
CA SER A 156 2.86 -15.05 -8.91
C SER A 156 1.88 -14.26 -9.77
N VAL A 157 0.73 -14.85 -10.01
CA VAL A 157 -0.40 -14.19 -10.64
C VAL A 157 -1.58 -14.19 -9.67
N ALA A 158 -2.37 -13.12 -9.71
CA ALA A 158 -3.55 -12.98 -8.89
C ALA A 158 -4.73 -12.45 -9.69
N VAL A 159 -5.92 -12.78 -9.21
CA VAL A 159 -7.17 -12.14 -9.57
C VAL A 159 -7.89 -11.74 -8.29
N GLY A 160 -8.56 -10.62 -8.31
CA GLY A 160 -9.26 -10.14 -7.13
C GLY A 160 -10.45 -9.27 -7.46
N VAL A 161 -11.24 -9.05 -6.43
CA VAL A 161 -12.36 -8.11 -6.44
C VAL A 161 -12.20 -7.20 -5.24
N ASP A 162 -12.09 -5.93 -5.51
CA ASP A 162 -12.11 -4.89 -4.53
C ASP A 162 -13.53 -4.40 -4.34
N ARG A 163 -13.88 -4.03 -3.11
CA ARG A 163 -15.24 -3.57 -2.83
C ARG A 163 -16.31 -4.61 -3.21
N ALA A 164 -15.98 -5.94 -3.06
CA ALA A 164 -16.94 -7.02 -3.28
C ALA A 164 -18.15 -6.95 -2.33
N GLY A 165 -17.93 -6.54 -1.08
CA GLY A 165 -18.95 -6.14 -0.12
C GLY A 165 -18.73 -4.68 0.26
N ARG A 166 -19.79 -3.91 0.46
CA ARG A 166 -19.72 -2.46 0.72
C ARG A 166 -20.78 -2.08 1.73
N TRP A 167 -20.49 -1.05 2.54
CA TRP A 167 -21.45 -0.48 3.47
C TRP A 167 -21.16 1.00 3.68
N GLY A 168 -22.18 1.74 4.13
CA GLY A 168 -22.14 3.19 4.31
C GLY A 168 -21.92 3.92 2.99
N ASP A 169 -21.16 4.99 2.99
CA ASP A 169 -20.88 5.81 1.79
C ASP A 169 -20.21 5.02 0.65
N MET A 170 -19.58 3.88 0.99
CA MET A 170 -18.98 3.01 -0.02
C MET A 170 -20.00 2.21 -0.84
N GLU A 171 -21.27 2.20 -0.51
CA GLU A 171 -22.31 1.52 -1.29
C GLU A 171 -22.47 2.12 -2.69
N GLU A 172 -22.14 3.39 -2.86
CA GLU A 172 -22.22 4.10 -4.14
C GLU A 172 -21.04 3.77 -5.08
N ALA A 173 -19.91 3.30 -4.55
CA ALA A 173 -18.74 2.94 -5.35
C ALA A 173 -18.91 1.56 -6.00
N ASP A 174 -18.56 1.41 -7.26
CA ASP A 174 -18.63 0.11 -7.96
C ASP A 174 -17.53 -0.86 -7.52
N PRO A 175 -17.78 -2.19 -7.62
CA PRO A 175 -16.73 -3.18 -7.39
C PRO A 175 -15.66 -3.10 -8.48
N SER A 176 -14.39 -3.11 -8.09
CA SER A 176 -13.28 -3.17 -9.03
C SER A 176 -12.76 -4.60 -9.14
N TYR A 177 -12.64 -5.09 -10.37
CA TYR A 177 -12.07 -6.39 -10.69
C TYR A 177 -10.67 -6.20 -11.24
N TYR A 178 -9.73 -7.01 -10.79
CA TYR A 178 -8.37 -6.91 -11.29
C TYR A 178 -7.70 -8.26 -11.53
N ALA A 179 -6.68 -8.23 -12.40
CA ALA A 179 -5.70 -9.29 -12.57
C ALA A 179 -4.30 -8.67 -12.49
N ALA A 180 -3.41 -9.30 -11.73
CA ALA A 180 -2.04 -8.83 -11.52
C ALA A 180 -1.04 -9.97 -11.65
N GLY A 181 0.12 -9.67 -12.23
CA GLY A 181 1.30 -10.51 -12.19
C GLY A 181 2.42 -9.77 -11.49
N THR A 182 3.09 -10.43 -10.54
CA THR A 182 4.22 -9.86 -9.81
C THR A 182 5.38 -10.83 -9.84
N THR A 183 6.58 -10.30 -10.06
CA THR A 183 7.83 -11.07 -10.01
C THR A 183 8.88 -10.30 -9.23
N THR A 184 9.70 -11.04 -8.48
CA THR A 184 10.93 -10.50 -7.91
C THR A 184 12.04 -10.51 -8.98
N PHE A 185 13.04 -9.68 -8.79
CA PHE A 185 14.27 -9.67 -9.55
C PHE A 185 15.41 -9.17 -8.67
N SER A 186 16.65 -9.43 -9.07
CA SER A 186 17.83 -8.93 -8.38
C SER A 186 18.62 -8.02 -9.32
N LEU A 187 18.89 -6.78 -8.87
CA LEU A 187 19.67 -5.80 -9.61
C LEU A 187 21.13 -5.81 -9.11
N PRO A 188 22.10 -6.26 -9.89
CA PRO A 188 23.51 -6.21 -9.50
C PRO A 188 24.01 -4.75 -9.52
N VAL A 189 24.55 -4.29 -8.39
CA VAL A 189 25.20 -2.98 -8.26
C VAL A 189 26.69 -3.13 -8.45
N ASN A 190 27.25 -4.20 -7.90
CA ASN A 190 28.64 -4.63 -8.07
C ASN A 190 28.72 -6.14 -7.82
N ASP A 191 29.94 -6.72 -7.83
CA ASP A 191 30.16 -8.16 -7.67
C ASP A 191 29.66 -8.73 -6.34
N ASP A 192 29.51 -7.89 -5.31
CA ASP A 192 29.17 -8.29 -3.94
C ASP A 192 27.74 -7.84 -3.51
N ILE A 193 27.10 -6.94 -4.26
CA ILE A 193 25.83 -6.29 -3.85
C ILE A 193 24.75 -6.52 -4.90
N LEU A 194 23.71 -7.22 -4.49
CA LEU A 194 22.47 -7.36 -5.23
C LEU A 194 21.36 -6.60 -4.49
N LEU A 195 20.69 -5.69 -5.18
CA LEU A 195 19.48 -5.05 -4.66
C LEU A 195 18.25 -5.86 -5.07
N PRO A 196 17.42 -6.29 -4.12
CA PRO A 196 16.18 -6.98 -4.43
C PRO A 196 15.20 -6.01 -5.09
N GLY A 197 14.52 -6.46 -6.11
CA GLY A 197 13.51 -5.71 -6.82
C GLY A 197 12.20 -6.45 -6.90
N LEU A 198 11.13 -5.70 -7.11
CA LEU A 198 9.78 -6.17 -7.34
C LEU A 198 9.19 -5.47 -8.56
N MET A 199 8.55 -6.20 -9.43
CA MET A 199 7.84 -5.66 -10.59
C MET A 199 6.44 -6.23 -10.64
N THR A 200 5.46 -5.36 -10.78
CA THR A 200 4.05 -5.72 -10.91
C THR A 200 3.47 -5.13 -12.19
N LEU A 201 2.67 -5.91 -12.89
CA LEU A 201 1.87 -5.49 -14.03
C LEU A 201 0.47 -6.06 -13.88
N GLY A 202 -0.55 -5.27 -14.18
CA GLY A 202 -1.93 -5.73 -14.11
C GLY A 202 -2.90 -4.86 -14.90
N TYR A 203 -4.15 -5.26 -14.83
CA TYR A 203 -5.31 -4.58 -15.38
C TYR A 203 -6.42 -4.58 -14.35
N ALA A 204 -7.12 -3.48 -14.21
CA ALA A 204 -8.25 -3.36 -13.31
C ALA A 204 -9.40 -2.57 -13.98
N THR A 205 -10.60 -2.83 -13.51
CA THR A 205 -11.75 -1.96 -13.74
C THR A 205 -11.80 -0.90 -12.65
N GLU A 206 -12.50 0.21 -12.88
CA GLU A 206 -12.65 1.28 -11.89
C GLU A 206 -11.30 1.73 -11.32
N ILE A 207 -10.36 2.09 -12.21
CA ILE A 207 -8.98 2.47 -11.90
C ILE A 207 -8.78 3.96 -12.16
N GLY A 208 -7.78 4.54 -11.50
CA GLY A 208 -7.42 5.94 -11.63
C GLY A 208 -8.18 6.85 -10.66
N THR A 209 -7.99 8.14 -10.81
CA THR A 209 -8.54 9.15 -9.88
C THR A 209 -10.04 9.38 -10.06
N SER A 210 -10.61 9.04 -11.19
CA SER A 210 -12.06 9.13 -11.47
C SER A 210 -12.81 7.86 -11.11
N GLU A 211 -12.12 6.71 -10.97
CA GLU A 211 -12.71 5.38 -10.75
C GLU A 211 -13.77 4.96 -11.79
N ASP A 212 -13.81 5.60 -12.95
CA ASP A 212 -14.79 5.35 -14.00
C ASP A 212 -14.17 4.65 -15.22
N GLU A 213 -12.87 4.36 -15.19
CA GLU A 213 -12.15 3.82 -16.33
C GLU A 213 -11.50 2.48 -16.02
N ASP A 214 -11.43 1.66 -17.04
CA ASP A 214 -10.67 0.41 -17.03
C ASP A 214 -9.27 0.65 -17.56
N GLY A 215 -8.25 0.05 -16.96
CA GLY A 215 -6.90 0.32 -17.41
C GLY A 215 -5.82 -0.64 -16.92
N LEU A 216 -4.63 -0.42 -17.48
CA LEU A 216 -3.42 -1.08 -17.03
C LEU A 216 -2.84 -0.36 -15.83
N PHE A 217 -2.18 -1.11 -14.97
CA PHE A 217 -1.31 -0.57 -13.94
C PHE A 217 0.03 -1.30 -13.95
N PHE A 218 1.08 -0.61 -13.54
CA PHE A 218 2.37 -1.24 -13.33
C PHE A 218 3.15 -0.55 -12.21
N GLY A 219 4.08 -1.27 -11.60
CA GLY A 219 4.93 -0.73 -10.55
C GLY A 219 6.27 -1.43 -10.47
N LEU A 220 7.23 -0.68 -9.98
CA LEU A 220 8.57 -1.13 -9.66
C LEU A 220 8.91 -0.77 -8.23
N GLY A 221 9.54 -1.69 -7.53
CA GLY A 221 10.09 -1.49 -6.20
C GLY A 221 11.54 -1.94 -6.15
N LEU A 222 12.35 -1.28 -5.35
CA LEU A 222 13.76 -1.60 -5.16
C LEU A 222 14.12 -1.49 -3.69
N GLY A 223 14.58 -2.58 -3.10
CA GLY A 223 15.14 -2.58 -1.75
C GLY A 223 16.53 -1.94 -1.78
N VAL A 224 16.72 -0.86 -1.05
CA VAL A 224 17.98 -0.11 -1.01
C VAL A 224 18.79 -0.35 0.27
N SER A 225 18.14 -0.95 1.28
CA SER A 225 18.78 -1.45 2.50
C SER A 225 17.91 -2.56 3.12
N ASP A 226 18.36 -3.16 4.22
CA ASP A 226 17.64 -4.23 4.92
C ASP A 226 16.23 -3.82 5.38
N HIS A 227 15.99 -2.53 5.55
CA HIS A 227 14.74 -2.00 6.09
C HIS A 227 14.07 -0.96 5.20
N LEU A 228 14.67 -0.59 4.04
CA LEU A 228 14.18 0.51 3.23
C LEU A 228 14.02 0.08 1.78
N SER A 229 12.87 0.37 1.22
CA SER A 229 12.59 0.23 -0.20
C SER A 229 12.09 1.54 -0.81
N LEU A 230 12.40 1.73 -2.09
CA LEU A 230 11.85 2.78 -2.93
C LEU A 230 10.89 2.13 -3.91
N GLY A 231 9.76 2.77 -4.16
CA GLY A 231 8.78 2.29 -5.11
C GLY A 231 8.25 3.41 -5.98
N ALA A 232 7.88 3.06 -7.21
CA ALA A 232 7.12 3.92 -8.10
C ALA A 232 6.12 3.07 -8.87
N SER A 233 4.94 3.62 -9.09
CA SER A 233 3.86 2.94 -9.79
C SER A 233 3.06 3.89 -10.65
N TRP A 234 2.43 3.34 -11.67
CA TRP A 234 1.42 4.00 -12.49
C TRP A 234 0.11 3.24 -12.35
N TYR A 235 -0.94 3.94 -11.93
CA TYR A 235 -2.26 3.40 -11.67
C TYR A 235 -3.31 4.18 -12.46
N GLY A 236 -3.61 3.69 -13.67
CA GLY A 236 -4.52 4.36 -14.59
C GLY A 236 -3.95 5.67 -15.13
N ASP A 237 -4.25 6.74 -14.48
CA ASP A 237 -3.88 8.11 -14.87
C ASP A 237 -2.87 8.77 -13.91
N GLU A 238 -2.52 8.09 -12.82
CA GLU A 238 -1.70 8.63 -11.74
C GLU A 238 -0.33 7.94 -11.62
N VAL A 239 0.71 8.72 -11.33
CA VAL A 239 2.03 8.22 -10.92
C VAL A 239 2.19 8.42 -9.42
N ILE A 240 2.45 7.33 -8.71
CA ILE A 240 2.72 7.33 -7.27
C ILE A 240 4.18 6.95 -7.06
N ALA A 241 4.88 7.68 -6.21
CA ALA A 241 6.24 7.33 -5.79
C ALA A 241 6.35 7.38 -4.28
N GLY A 242 7.16 6.51 -3.69
CA GLY A 242 7.25 6.44 -2.25
C GLY A 242 8.41 5.64 -1.70
N VAL A 243 8.48 5.67 -0.40
CA VAL A 243 9.45 4.91 0.42
C VAL A 243 8.67 4.07 1.42
N THR A 244 9.11 2.84 1.61
CA THR A 244 8.57 1.94 2.63
C THR A 244 9.71 1.45 3.51
N SER A 245 9.51 1.51 4.82
CA SER A 245 10.41 0.93 5.81
C SER A 245 9.74 -0.22 6.53
N THR A 246 10.44 -1.36 6.62
CA THR A 246 9.96 -2.54 7.34
C THR A 246 10.91 -2.86 8.48
N PHE A 247 10.36 -3.05 9.67
CA PHE A 247 11.09 -3.35 10.89
C PHE A 247 10.56 -4.65 11.48
N GLU A 248 11.42 -5.63 11.63
CA GLU A 248 11.11 -6.85 12.39
C GLU A 248 11.11 -6.50 13.89
N VAL A 249 9.91 -6.50 14.48
CA VAL A 249 9.73 -6.24 15.92
C VAL A 249 9.96 -7.51 16.73
N SER A 250 9.56 -8.65 16.16
CA SER A 250 9.82 -9.99 16.69
C SER A 250 9.71 -11.01 15.55
N ASP A 251 10.08 -12.28 15.82
CA ASP A 251 10.00 -13.39 14.84
C ASP A 251 8.64 -13.54 14.13
N ARG A 252 7.58 -12.91 14.65
CA ARG A 252 6.21 -13.05 14.15
C ARG A 252 5.50 -11.71 13.93
N LEU A 253 6.21 -10.61 14.14
CA LEU A 253 5.59 -9.29 14.11
C LEU A 253 6.48 -8.30 13.37
N ASP A 254 6.00 -7.77 12.27
CA ASP A 254 6.64 -6.74 11.49
C ASP A 254 5.84 -5.43 11.59
N LEU A 255 6.57 -4.32 11.64
CA LEU A 255 6.05 -2.96 11.53
C LEU A 255 6.47 -2.40 10.19
N GLN A 256 5.52 -1.91 9.41
CA GLN A 256 5.79 -1.22 8.17
C GLN A 256 5.36 0.25 8.27
N LEU A 257 6.19 1.13 7.74
CA LEU A 257 5.93 2.55 7.62
C LEU A 257 6.09 2.93 6.15
N GLY A 258 5.11 3.62 5.60
CA GLY A 258 5.13 4.10 4.22
C GLY A 258 4.93 5.60 4.15
N LEU A 259 5.67 6.25 3.26
CA LEU A 259 5.46 7.63 2.85
C LEU A 259 5.47 7.66 1.34
N SER A 260 4.39 8.15 0.74
CA SER A 260 4.27 8.23 -0.71
C SER A 260 3.67 9.56 -1.14
N TYR A 261 3.91 9.90 -2.39
CA TYR A 261 3.38 11.07 -3.05
C TYR A 261 2.67 10.63 -4.33
N GLY A 262 1.39 10.94 -4.41
CA GLY A 262 0.55 10.66 -5.56
C GLY A 262 0.55 11.82 -6.54
N ASP A 263 0.21 11.53 -7.80
CA ASP A 263 0.20 12.46 -8.94
C ASP A 263 1.52 13.23 -9.13
N VAL A 264 2.64 12.51 -9.11
CA VAL A 264 3.99 13.07 -9.28
C VAL A 264 4.10 13.93 -10.55
N GLY A 265 3.30 13.64 -11.57
CA GLY A 265 3.24 14.38 -12.84
C GLY A 265 2.31 15.57 -12.85
N GLN A 266 1.54 15.81 -11.81
CA GLN A 266 0.49 16.85 -11.71
C GLN A 266 -0.46 16.84 -12.93
N ARG A 267 -0.84 15.65 -13.37
CA ARG A 267 -1.67 15.47 -14.58
C ARG A 267 -3.13 15.78 -14.31
N ASN A 268 -3.63 15.41 -13.13
CA ASN A 268 -5.06 15.46 -12.83
C ASN A 268 -5.40 16.54 -11.81
N SER A 269 -4.46 16.90 -10.96
CA SER A 269 -4.63 17.92 -9.92
C SER A 269 -3.34 18.13 -9.14
N ASP A 270 -3.40 18.82 -8.03
CA ASP A 270 -2.28 18.92 -7.09
C ASP A 270 -1.99 17.56 -6.45
N GLY A 271 -0.71 17.22 -6.36
CA GLY A 271 -0.28 15.95 -5.78
C GLY A 271 -0.60 15.85 -4.28
N ARG A 272 -0.65 14.62 -3.75
CA ARG A 272 -0.98 14.34 -2.36
C ARG A 272 0.09 13.52 -1.66
N TRP A 273 0.29 13.82 -0.38
CA TRP A 273 1.10 12.99 0.50
C TRP A 273 0.24 11.93 1.18
N MET A 274 0.77 10.73 1.26
CA MET A 274 0.14 9.62 1.96
C MET A 274 1.14 9.03 2.94
N LEU A 275 0.75 8.98 4.22
CA LEU A 275 1.49 8.32 5.30
C LEU A 275 0.74 7.06 5.68
N SER A 276 1.44 5.94 5.81
CA SER A 276 0.84 4.68 6.21
C SER A 276 1.66 3.97 7.29
N ILE A 277 0.96 3.25 8.13
CA ILE A 277 1.53 2.37 9.15
C ILE A 277 0.78 1.05 9.13
N ALA A 278 1.50 -0.06 9.10
CA ALA A 278 0.91 -1.39 9.21
C ALA A 278 1.69 -2.26 10.20
N VAL A 279 0.94 -3.09 10.89
CA VAL A 279 1.47 -4.17 11.73
C VAL A 279 1.06 -5.47 11.08
N VAL A 280 2.04 -6.32 10.81
CA VAL A 280 1.85 -7.62 10.18
C VAL A 280 2.24 -8.70 11.18
N ARG A 281 1.38 -9.70 11.34
CA ARG A 281 1.59 -10.81 12.27
C ARG A 281 1.44 -12.13 11.55
N ALA A 282 2.48 -12.97 11.67
CA ALA A 282 2.45 -14.38 11.27
C ALA A 282 1.88 -15.27 12.37
N ASP A 283 1.47 -16.49 11.98
CA ASP A 283 1.01 -17.56 12.88
C ASP A 283 -0.17 -17.11 13.79
N ILE A 284 -1.21 -16.51 13.22
CA ILE A 284 -2.43 -16.16 13.94
C ILE A 284 -3.25 -17.40 14.23
N PHE A 285 -3.23 -18.41 13.31
CA PHE A 285 -3.91 -19.71 13.42
C PHE A 285 -3.16 -20.82 12.69
#